data_52fcdd2d09335e57d251e6607a1ab85b
#
_entry.id   52fcdd2d09335e57d251e6607a1ab85b
#
_cell.length_a   1.000
_cell.length_b   1.000
_cell.length_c   1.000
_cell.angle_alpha   90.00
_cell.angle_beta   90.00
_cell.angle_gamma   90.00
#
_symmetry.space_group_name_H-M   'P 1'
#
loop_
_entity.id
_entity.type
_entity.pdbx_description
1 polymer ?
#
loop_
_entity_poly.entity_id
_entity_poly.type
_entity_poly.pdbx_seq_one_letter_code
_entity_poly.pdbx_strand_id
1 'polypeptide(L)'
;MTTVTRSEPLAVIPPPVPPHVPQIRGVRWRNAALTPKTLIVAAVAGIIAYLALVPLYYLLYGTFFDGTGFTTGGFGRAYGNGQIAELLKNSLAFAIGAAALSLTLGTSLAYLMVRTDVPFKALFFAGSIVPLIIPGILYTISWIFLASPDIGLLNALIGPLTNDAFVLNVFSIWGMIWVEGLHSSPIVFLLMVAAFRSMDPSLEESALMSGATRPQVLRRVTLPLVKPALLSAVLIILITSLESFEVPALLGLQDGIYVFTSRIYFVLRTYPPDLAAAGSLAVGLLLLAVLGVAVSRYLARGAKTFQTITGKGFRPRPMDLGKWKPVVGVVIVTYFILTVLAPLTVLMYTSLLSFYRAPSLEVFQSMGLQNYAAVLELSQAKTALKNSLVLGLTTATSVMAVMAVAAWLVVRSKIRGRSIVEQLSFVPLVIPGLVLGLSLSFVYLRSPVPIYGTIFILLIAYCTKYMPYGM
;
A
#
# COMPACT_ATOMS: atom_id res chain seq x y z
N MET A 1 -31.13 -56.19 65.63
CA MET A 1 -31.37 -54.85 65.03
C MET A 1 -30.78 -54.89 63.63
N THR A 2 -31.59 -55.14 62.63
CA THR A 2 -31.28 -55.36 61.26
C THR A 2 -31.43 -54.03 60.48
N THR A 3 -30.36 -53.50 59.97
CA THR A 3 -30.37 -52.33 59.11
C THR A 3 -30.66 -52.70 57.68
N VAL A 4 -31.84 -52.24 57.18
CA VAL A 4 -32.28 -52.39 55.82
C VAL A 4 -31.57 -51.35 54.94
N THR A 5 -30.73 -51.78 54.04
CA THR A 5 -30.14 -50.93 52.98
C THR A 5 -31.18 -50.72 51.88
N ARG A 6 -31.57 -49.47 51.67
CA ARG A 6 -32.43 -49.02 50.55
C ARG A 6 -31.60 -49.02 49.25
N SER A 7 -31.98 -49.83 48.28
CA SER A 7 -31.44 -49.77 46.91
C SER A 7 -32.02 -48.60 46.15
N GLU A 8 -31.14 -47.72 45.63
CA GLU A 8 -31.53 -46.66 44.70
C GLU A 8 -31.98 -47.23 43.34
N PRO A 9 -33.03 -46.67 42.75
CA PRO A 9 -33.47 -47.11 41.43
C PRO A 9 -32.49 -46.70 40.33
N LEU A 10 -32.12 -47.65 39.47
CA LEU A 10 -31.31 -47.44 38.24
C LEU A 10 -31.92 -46.35 37.36
N ALA A 11 -31.12 -45.33 37.08
CA ALA A 11 -31.47 -44.25 36.13
C ALA A 11 -31.69 -44.83 34.73
N VAL A 12 -32.91 -44.69 34.22
CA VAL A 12 -33.25 -45.08 32.83
C VAL A 12 -32.62 -44.07 31.91
N ILE A 13 -31.63 -44.54 31.14
CA ILE A 13 -31.00 -43.74 30.08
C ILE A 13 -32.02 -43.57 28.94
N PRO A 14 -32.41 -42.32 28.58
CA PRO A 14 -33.30 -42.14 27.44
C PRO A 14 -32.64 -42.57 26.12
N PRO A 15 -33.42 -43.07 25.16
CA PRO A 15 -32.89 -43.52 23.89
C PRO A 15 -32.23 -42.35 23.11
N PRO A 16 -31.18 -42.61 22.32
CA PRO A 16 -30.49 -41.59 21.56
C PRO A 16 -31.45 -40.90 20.58
N VAL A 17 -31.43 -39.55 20.62
CA VAL A 17 -32.19 -38.70 19.69
C VAL A 17 -31.66 -38.95 18.27
N PRO A 18 -32.51 -39.28 17.30
CA PRO A 18 -32.06 -39.50 15.93
C PRO A 18 -31.43 -38.22 15.36
N PRO A 19 -30.38 -38.33 14.54
CA PRO A 19 -29.70 -37.17 13.97
C PRO A 19 -30.70 -36.35 13.14
N HIS A 20 -30.81 -35.05 13.45
CA HIS A 20 -31.57 -34.09 12.66
C HIS A 20 -30.99 -34.02 11.26
N VAL A 21 -31.61 -34.69 10.30
CA VAL A 21 -31.34 -34.49 8.87
C VAL A 21 -31.84 -33.10 8.50
N PRO A 22 -30.97 -32.19 8.07
CA PRO A 22 -31.43 -30.85 7.64
C PRO A 22 -32.29 -31.02 6.39
N GLN A 23 -33.57 -30.78 6.51
CA GLN A 23 -34.47 -30.69 5.36
C GLN A 23 -33.97 -29.56 4.44
N ILE A 24 -33.53 -29.90 3.24
CA ILE A 24 -33.25 -28.99 2.17
C ILE A 24 -34.58 -28.29 1.82
N ARG A 25 -34.87 -27.17 2.48
CA ARG A 25 -36.02 -26.32 2.13
C ARG A 25 -35.78 -25.81 0.71
N GLY A 26 -36.60 -26.29 -0.22
CA GLY A 26 -36.65 -25.78 -1.60
C GLY A 26 -36.66 -24.25 -1.63
N VAL A 27 -35.86 -23.69 -2.51
CA VAL A 27 -35.72 -22.26 -2.72
C VAL A 27 -37.07 -21.70 -3.22
N ARG A 28 -37.95 -21.27 -2.30
CA ARG A 28 -39.09 -20.43 -2.64
C ARG A 28 -38.56 -19.04 -2.96
N TRP A 29 -38.59 -18.68 -4.22
CA TRP A 29 -38.48 -17.29 -4.69
C TRP A 29 -39.71 -16.54 -4.16
N ARG A 30 -39.70 -16.10 -2.89
CA ARG A 30 -40.69 -15.11 -2.43
C ARG A 30 -40.38 -13.81 -3.17
N ASN A 31 -41.35 -13.32 -3.93
CA ASN A 31 -41.37 -11.99 -4.55
C ASN A 31 -40.75 -11.00 -3.55
N ALA A 32 -39.55 -10.50 -3.86
CA ALA A 32 -38.90 -9.51 -3.04
C ALA A 32 -39.77 -8.24 -3.17
N ALA A 33 -40.64 -8.03 -2.20
CA ALA A 33 -41.43 -6.79 -2.15
C ALA A 33 -40.43 -5.62 -2.21
N LEU A 34 -40.66 -4.67 -3.10
CA LEU A 34 -39.88 -3.44 -3.27
C LEU A 34 -40.07 -2.60 -2.01
N THR A 35 -39.36 -2.94 -0.96
CA THR A 35 -39.32 -2.14 0.26
C THR A 35 -38.22 -1.08 0.11
N PRO A 36 -38.34 0.10 0.75
CA PRO A 36 -37.29 1.12 0.74
C PRO A 36 -35.92 0.55 1.11
N LYS A 37 -35.89 -0.42 2.01
CA LYS A 37 -34.66 -1.15 2.40
C LYS A 37 -34.04 -1.91 1.23
N THR A 38 -34.86 -2.62 0.44
CA THR A 38 -34.36 -3.40 -0.72
C THR A 38 -33.83 -2.48 -1.81
N LEU A 39 -34.49 -1.31 -2.01
CA LEU A 39 -34.03 -0.30 -2.97
C LEU A 39 -32.67 0.29 -2.58
N ILE A 40 -32.47 0.66 -1.31
CA ILE A 40 -31.18 1.18 -0.82
C ILE A 40 -30.08 0.14 -1.01
N VAL A 41 -30.36 -1.13 -0.67
CA VAL A 41 -29.42 -2.24 -0.85
C VAL A 41 -29.04 -2.41 -2.33
N ALA A 42 -30.05 -2.40 -3.21
CA ALA A 42 -29.82 -2.56 -4.65
C ALA A 42 -29.03 -1.36 -5.22
N ALA A 43 -29.33 -0.14 -4.78
CA ALA A 43 -28.62 1.06 -5.20
C ALA A 43 -27.13 1.03 -4.78
N VAL A 44 -26.85 0.73 -3.50
CA VAL A 44 -25.47 0.64 -3.00
C VAL A 44 -24.71 -0.51 -3.67
N ALA A 45 -25.31 -1.69 -3.81
CA ALA A 45 -24.69 -2.80 -4.52
C ALA A 45 -24.44 -2.47 -6.00
N GLY A 46 -25.38 -1.75 -6.66
CA GLY A 46 -25.25 -1.27 -8.04
C GLY A 46 -24.10 -0.27 -8.19
N ILE A 47 -23.97 0.69 -7.28
CA ILE A 47 -22.87 1.67 -7.27
C ILE A 47 -21.52 0.94 -7.11
N ILE A 48 -21.41 0.03 -6.14
CA ILE A 48 -20.18 -0.74 -5.91
C ILE A 48 -19.84 -1.60 -7.13
N ALA A 49 -20.81 -2.30 -7.70
CA ALA A 49 -20.62 -3.11 -8.90
C ALA A 49 -20.19 -2.26 -10.10
N TYR A 50 -20.80 -1.10 -10.30
CA TYR A 50 -20.42 -0.15 -11.34
C TYR A 50 -18.97 0.30 -11.18
N LEU A 51 -18.61 0.80 -10.01
CA LEU A 51 -17.27 1.30 -9.73
C LEU A 51 -16.19 0.20 -9.84
N ALA A 52 -16.50 -1.04 -9.44
CA ALA A 52 -15.55 -2.15 -9.48
C ALA A 52 -15.42 -2.80 -10.86
N LEU A 53 -16.53 -3.02 -11.58
CA LEU A 53 -16.56 -3.87 -12.78
C LEU A 53 -16.47 -3.09 -14.09
N VAL A 54 -17.09 -1.90 -14.15
CA VAL A 54 -17.14 -1.13 -15.41
C VAL A 54 -15.74 -0.71 -15.87
N PRO A 55 -14.84 -0.20 -15.02
CA PRO A 55 -13.47 0.10 -15.45
C PRO A 55 -12.73 -1.14 -15.99
N LEU A 56 -12.88 -2.29 -15.34
CA LEU A 56 -12.25 -3.54 -15.80
C LEU A 56 -12.80 -4.02 -17.14
N TYR A 57 -14.12 -3.95 -17.30
CA TYR A 57 -14.76 -4.31 -18.57
C TYR A 57 -14.23 -3.43 -19.72
N TYR A 58 -14.21 -2.12 -19.54
CA TYR A 58 -13.75 -1.20 -20.57
C TYR A 58 -12.22 -1.27 -20.80
N LEU A 59 -11.42 -1.61 -19.79
CA LEU A 59 -10.02 -1.92 -19.97
C LEU A 59 -9.84 -3.07 -20.95
N LEU A 60 -10.52 -4.19 -20.69
CA LEU A 60 -10.46 -5.38 -21.56
C LEU A 60 -11.03 -5.06 -22.95
N TYR A 61 -12.19 -4.42 -23.01
CA TYR A 61 -12.79 -4.03 -24.27
C TYR A 61 -11.87 -3.10 -25.08
N GLY A 62 -11.34 -2.04 -24.47
CA GLY A 62 -10.45 -1.10 -25.17
C GLY A 62 -9.09 -1.68 -25.55
N THR A 63 -8.67 -2.79 -24.91
CA THR A 63 -7.43 -3.50 -25.24
C THR A 63 -7.60 -4.51 -26.38
N PHE A 64 -8.75 -5.22 -26.40
CA PHE A 64 -8.99 -6.32 -27.34
C PHE A 64 -9.91 -5.98 -28.51
N PHE A 65 -10.57 -4.82 -28.48
CA PHE A 65 -11.48 -4.40 -29.54
C PHE A 65 -11.12 -3.00 -30.03
N ASP A 66 -10.91 -2.88 -31.33
CA ASP A 66 -10.82 -1.60 -32.05
C ASP A 66 -12.09 -1.33 -32.86
N GLY A 67 -12.08 -0.30 -33.70
CA GLY A 67 -13.22 0.03 -34.56
C GLY A 67 -13.55 -1.03 -35.61
N THR A 68 -12.67 -2.02 -35.83
CA THR A 68 -12.77 -3.04 -36.87
C THR A 68 -13.10 -4.45 -36.33
N GLY A 69 -13.00 -4.65 -35.01
CA GLY A 69 -13.34 -5.91 -34.36
C GLY A 69 -12.31 -6.35 -33.30
N PHE A 70 -12.23 -7.65 -33.07
CA PHE A 70 -11.27 -8.24 -32.12
C PHE A 70 -9.84 -8.15 -32.66
N THR A 71 -8.93 -7.63 -31.83
CA THR A 71 -7.51 -7.49 -32.17
C THR A 71 -6.59 -7.83 -31.00
N THR A 72 -5.45 -8.40 -31.30
CA THR A 72 -4.32 -8.58 -30.37
C THR A 72 -3.11 -7.73 -30.76
N GLY A 73 -3.28 -6.83 -31.74
CA GLY A 73 -2.22 -5.97 -32.26
C GLY A 73 -1.54 -5.11 -31.22
N GLY A 74 -2.31 -4.68 -30.19
CA GLY A 74 -1.76 -3.97 -29.02
C GLY A 74 -0.71 -4.78 -28.26
N PHE A 75 -0.93 -6.08 -28.09
CA PHE A 75 0.05 -6.98 -27.46
C PHE A 75 1.31 -7.14 -28.31
N GLY A 76 1.17 -7.27 -29.62
CA GLY A 76 2.32 -7.33 -30.53
C GLY A 76 3.20 -6.08 -30.43
N ARG A 77 2.61 -4.88 -30.40
CA ARG A 77 3.34 -3.62 -30.25
C ARG A 77 3.92 -3.42 -28.85
N ALA A 78 3.18 -3.82 -27.80
CA ALA A 78 3.62 -3.69 -26.42
C ALA A 78 4.78 -4.62 -26.06
N TYR A 79 4.78 -5.84 -26.61
CA TYR A 79 5.65 -6.94 -26.18
C TYR A 79 6.53 -7.53 -27.29
N GLY A 80 6.30 -7.17 -28.55
CA GLY A 80 6.92 -7.81 -29.72
C GLY A 80 8.41 -7.56 -29.90
N ASN A 81 8.98 -6.55 -29.24
CA ASN A 81 10.37 -6.12 -29.44
C ASN A 81 11.36 -6.81 -28.48
N GLY A 82 11.01 -7.94 -27.86
CA GLY A 82 11.88 -8.64 -26.91
C GLY A 82 12.07 -7.92 -25.54
N GLN A 83 11.55 -6.71 -25.39
CA GLN A 83 11.71 -5.89 -24.19
C GLN A 83 10.86 -6.35 -22.99
N ILE A 84 9.94 -7.31 -23.19
CA ILE A 84 9.07 -7.81 -22.11
C ILE A 84 9.87 -8.45 -20.98
N ALA A 85 10.92 -9.20 -21.30
CA ALA A 85 11.74 -9.87 -20.28
C ALA A 85 12.45 -8.84 -19.40
N GLU A 86 12.96 -7.78 -20.00
CA GLU A 86 13.60 -6.68 -19.29
C GLU A 86 12.58 -5.88 -18.47
N LEU A 87 11.42 -5.54 -19.03
CA LEU A 87 10.32 -4.86 -18.35
C LEU A 87 9.84 -5.65 -17.12
N LEU A 88 9.66 -6.96 -17.27
CA LEU A 88 9.25 -7.85 -16.19
C LEU A 88 10.34 -7.95 -15.12
N LYS A 89 11.59 -8.14 -15.53
CA LYS A 89 12.76 -8.18 -14.65
C LYS A 89 12.88 -6.91 -13.83
N ASN A 90 12.81 -5.74 -14.47
CA ASN A 90 12.92 -4.45 -13.79
C ASN A 90 11.75 -4.21 -12.84
N SER A 91 10.51 -4.52 -13.26
CA SER A 91 9.33 -4.36 -12.41
C SER A 91 9.38 -5.26 -11.18
N LEU A 92 9.81 -6.52 -11.34
CA LEU A 92 9.94 -7.46 -10.24
C LEU A 92 11.13 -7.10 -9.34
N ALA A 93 12.28 -6.75 -9.90
CA ALA A 93 13.45 -6.33 -9.14
C ALA A 93 13.14 -5.09 -8.29
N PHE A 94 12.47 -4.09 -8.88
CA PHE A 94 12.04 -2.89 -8.20
C PHE A 94 11.06 -3.22 -7.05
N ALA A 95 9.97 -3.94 -7.34
CA ALA A 95 8.94 -4.21 -6.35
C ALA A 95 9.43 -5.12 -5.20
N ILE A 96 10.18 -6.18 -5.54
CA ILE A 96 10.73 -7.10 -4.53
C ILE A 96 11.83 -6.41 -3.72
N GLY A 97 12.71 -5.65 -4.37
CA GLY A 97 13.78 -4.91 -3.70
C GLY A 97 13.25 -3.85 -2.75
N ALA A 98 12.28 -3.03 -3.19
CA ALA A 98 11.63 -2.03 -2.36
C ALA A 98 10.88 -2.67 -1.19
N ALA A 99 10.14 -3.76 -1.43
CA ALA A 99 9.47 -4.51 -0.38
C ALA A 99 10.47 -5.08 0.64
N ALA A 100 11.56 -5.70 0.20
CA ALA A 100 12.58 -6.25 1.08
C ALA A 100 13.23 -5.16 1.96
N LEU A 101 13.56 -4.01 1.38
CA LEU A 101 14.13 -2.87 2.11
C LEU A 101 13.12 -2.32 3.12
N SER A 102 11.88 -2.03 2.70
CA SER A 102 10.82 -1.53 3.58
C SER A 102 10.54 -2.47 4.74
N LEU A 103 10.45 -3.78 4.46
CA LEU A 103 10.18 -4.80 5.48
C LEU A 103 11.32 -4.89 6.49
N THR A 104 12.57 -4.86 6.02
CA THR A 104 13.75 -4.89 6.90
C THR A 104 13.79 -3.67 7.80
N LEU A 105 13.66 -2.47 7.23
CA LEU A 105 13.71 -1.22 7.99
C LEU A 105 12.52 -1.09 8.93
N GLY A 106 11.30 -1.23 8.42
CA GLY A 106 10.07 -1.04 9.19
C GLY A 106 9.91 -2.08 10.31
N THR A 107 10.22 -3.36 10.05
CA THR A 107 10.15 -4.42 11.07
C THR A 107 11.20 -4.24 12.15
N SER A 108 12.45 -3.92 11.75
CA SER A 108 13.55 -3.69 12.71
C SER A 108 13.24 -2.49 13.60
N LEU A 109 12.78 -1.37 13.02
CA LEU A 109 12.41 -0.19 13.79
C LEU A 109 11.24 -0.49 14.72
N ALA A 110 10.20 -1.19 14.26
CA ALA A 110 9.06 -1.57 15.10
C ALA A 110 9.46 -2.46 16.28
N TYR A 111 10.33 -3.45 16.03
CA TYR A 111 10.89 -4.29 17.09
C TYR A 111 11.64 -3.46 18.13
N LEU A 112 12.55 -2.59 17.69
CA LEU A 112 13.33 -1.72 18.58
C LEU A 112 12.43 -0.81 19.41
N MET A 113 11.40 -0.20 18.81
CA MET A 113 10.48 0.70 19.51
C MET A 113 9.56 0.00 20.51
N VAL A 114 9.11 -1.22 20.22
CA VAL A 114 8.14 -1.93 21.05
C VAL A 114 8.81 -2.81 22.09
N ARG A 115 9.91 -3.50 21.75
CA ARG A 115 10.52 -4.56 22.56
C ARG A 115 11.78 -4.16 23.32
N THR A 116 12.38 -3.01 23.02
CA THR A 116 13.63 -2.58 23.66
C THR A 116 13.45 -1.26 24.43
N ASP A 117 14.45 -0.88 25.20
CA ASP A 117 14.49 0.34 26.02
C ASP A 117 15.17 1.52 25.33
N VAL A 118 15.04 1.63 23.98
CA VAL A 118 15.57 2.75 23.20
C VAL A 118 15.11 4.08 23.76
N PRO A 119 16.01 5.09 23.91
CA PRO A 119 15.66 6.41 24.37
C PRO A 119 14.78 7.16 23.35
N PHE A 120 14.03 8.17 23.79
CA PHE A 120 13.22 9.04 22.96
C PHE A 120 12.18 8.33 22.07
N LYS A 121 11.61 7.20 22.51
CA LYS A 121 10.64 6.39 21.76
C LYS A 121 9.49 7.22 21.16
N ALA A 122 8.92 8.17 21.92
CA ALA A 122 7.80 8.99 21.45
C ALA A 122 8.19 9.86 20.24
N LEU A 123 9.38 10.47 20.28
CA LEU A 123 9.90 11.28 19.19
C LEU A 123 10.14 10.43 17.94
N PHE A 124 10.80 9.30 18.11
CA PHE A 124 11.08 8.39 17.00
C PHE A 124 9.81 7.76 16.43
N PHE A 125 8.84 7.44 17.27
CA PHE A 125 7.55 6.96 16.79
C PHE A 125 6.82 8.02 15.95
N ALA A 126 6.73 9.25 16.44
CA ALA A 126 6.12 10.35 15.70
C ALA A 126 6.87 10.62 14.37
N GLY A 127 8.20 10.70 14.43
CA GLY A 127 9.03 10.92 13.25
C GLY A 127 8.91 9.79 12.20
N SER A 128 8.73 8.53 12.61
CA SER A 128 8.54 7.41 11.68
C SER A 128 7.30 7.54 10.78
N ILE A 129 6.36 8.40 11.14
CA ILE A 129 5.12 8.62 10.37
C ILE A 129 5.29 9.76 9.37
N VAL A 130 6.25 10.66 9.58
CA VAL A 130 6.44 11.86 8.76
C VAL A 130 6.56 11.57 7.26
N PRO A 131 7.31 10.54 6.78
CA PRO A 131 7.41 10.26 5.36
C PRO A 131 6.08 9.93 4.67
N LEU A 132 5.08 9.45 5.42
CA LEU A 132 3.73 9.20 4.89
C LEU A 132 2.96 10.50 4.59
N ILE A 133 3.35 11.61 5.21
CA ILE A 133 2.74 12.93 5.00
C ILE A 133 3.34 13.60 3.77
N ILE A 134 4.58 13.26 3.42
CA ILE A 134 5.27 13.83 2.25
C ILE A 134 4.71 13.14 0.99
N PRO A 135 4.13 13.89 0.02
CA PRO A 135 3.71 13.30 -1.24
C PRO A 135 4.85 12.55 -1.93
N GLY A 136 4.58 11.36 -2.49
CA GLY A 136 5.61 10.50 -3.11
C GLY A 136 6.43 11.20 -4.17
N ILE A 137 5.79 12.06 -4.96
CA ILE A 137 6.49 12.87 -5.97
C ILE A 137 7.52 13.81 -5.35
N LEU A 138 7.19 14.50 -4.26
CA LEU A 138 8.13 15.40 -3.57
C LEU A 138 9.24 14.62 -2.87
N TYR A 139 8.90 13.46 -2.30
CA TYR A 139 9.89 12.57 -1.71
C TYR A 139 10.90 12.09 -2.76
N THR A 140 10.44 11.72 -3.94
CA THR A 140 11.31 11.31 -5.06
C THR A 140 12.18 12.47 -5.56
N ILE A 141 11.61 13.67 -5.72
CA ILE A 141 12.36 14.88 -6.11
C ILE A 141 13.43 15.20 -5.06
N SER A 142 13.13 15.05 -3.77
CA SER A 142 14.14 15.30 -2.73
C SER A 142 15.37 14.40 -2.86
N TRP A 143 15.17 13.14 -3.25
CA TRP A 143 16.28 12.22 -3.49
C TRP A 143 17.05 12.53 -4.77
N ILE A 144 16.41 13.14 -5.78
CA ILE A 144 17.13 13.69 -6.94
C ILE A 144 18.11 14.78 -6.46
N PHE A 145 17.65 15.74 -5.67
CA PHE A 145 18.51 16.77 -5.11
C PHE A 145 19.56 16.26 -4.12
N LEU A 146 19.32 15.10 -3.48
CA LEU A 146 20.28 14.50 -2.56
C LEU A 146 21.34 13.64 -3.26
N ALA A 147 20.95 12.80 -4.24
CA ALA A 147 21.78 11.73 -4.75
C ALA A 147 21.84 11.64 -6.28
N SER A 148 21.54 12.74 -7.00
CA SER A 148 21.83 12.85 -8.44
C SER A 148 23.35 12.91 -8.67
N PRO A 149 23.89 12.24 -9.71
CA PRO A 149 25.32 12.36 -10.06
C PRO A 149 25.75 13.80 -10.29
N ASP A 150 24.92 14.60 -10.95
CA ASP A 150 25.30 15.95 -11.42
C ASP A 150 25.07 17.04 -10.36
N ILE A 151 23.97 16.94 -9.61
CA ILE A 151 23.50 18.01 -8.71
C ILE A 151 23.31 17.54 -7.27
N GLY A 152 23.64 16.27 -6.96
CA GLY A 152 23.34 15.67 -5.65
C GLY A 152 24.14 16.29 -4.51
N LEU A 153 23.41 16.78 -3.49
CA LEU A 153 24.02 17.39 -2.31
C LEU A 153 24.92 16.41 -1.55
N LEU A 154 24.52 15.14 -1.47
CA LEU A 154 25.35 14.11 -0.83
C LEU A 154 26.62 13.86 -1.64
N ASN A 155 26.56 13.88 -2.96
CA ASN A 155 27.75 13.74 -3.82
C ASN A 155 28.69 14.94 -3.64
N ALA A 156 28.17 16.15 -3.52
CA ALA A 156 28.97 17.32 -3.22
C ALA A 156 29.69 17.25 -1.86
N LEU A 157 29.11 16.54 -0.88
CA LEU A 157 29.71 16.32 0.43
C LEU A 157 30.71 15.15 0.45
N ILE A 158 30.42 14.08 -0.29
CA ILE A 158 31.20 12.84 -0.29
C ILE A 158 32.38 12.93 -1.28
N GLY A 159 32.20 13.59 -2.41
CA GLY A 159 33.22 13.72 -3.47
C GLY A 159 34.59 14.15 -2.95
N PRO A 160 34.73 15.26 -2.19
CA PRO A 160 35.99 15.69 -1.63
C PRO A 160 36.64 14.67 -0.67
N LEU A 161 35.82 13.82 0.00
CA LEU A 161 36.30 12.79 0.94
C LEU A 161 36.77 11.52 0.22
N THR A 162 36.27 11.27 -0.99
CA THR A 162 36.56 10.07 -1.77
C THR A 162 37.38 10.33 -3.02
N ASN A 163 37.86 11.58 -3.24
CA ASN A 163 38.48 12.02 -4.48
C ASN A 163 37.63 11.69 -5.73
N ASP A 164 36.31 11.87 -5.60
CA ASP A 164 35.29 11.55 -6.61
C ASP A 164 35.26 10.08 -7.09
N ALA A 165 35.90 9.18 -6.31
CA ALA A 165 35.92 7.75 -6.63
C ALA A 165 34.55 7.07 -6.40
N PHE A 166 33.68 7.69 -5.61
CA PHE A 166 32.34 7.18 -5.29
C PHE A 166 31.27 8.23 -5.53
N VAL A 167 30.38 7.95 -6.47
CA VAL A 167 29.25 8.81 -6.83
C VAL A 167 27.95 8.05 -6.63
N LEU A 168 27.06 8.62 -5.82
CA LEU A 168 25.70 8.11 -5.67
C LEU A 168 24.92 8.39 -6.95
N ASN A 169 24.27 7.38 -7.51
CA ASN A 169 23.38 7.53 -8.65
C ASN A 169 21.97 7.06 -8.30
N VAL A 170 21.09 8.02 -8.08
CA VAL A 170 19.66 7.76 -7.80
C VAL A 170 18.89 7.28 -9.03
N PHE A 171 19.37 7.56 -10.25
CA PHE A 171 18.74 7.17 -11.52
C PHE A 171 19.00 5.72 -11.93
N SER A 172 19.24 4.85 -10.97
CA SER A 172 19.47 3.42 -11.16
C SER A 172 18.34 2.61 -10.55
N ILE A 173 18.26 1.32 -10.89
CA ILE A 173 17.32 0.39 -10.26
C ILE A 173 17.52 0.34 -8.73
N TRP A 174 18.74 0.46 -8.26
CA TRP A 174 19.07 0.49 -6.83
C TRP A 174 18.62 1.80 -6.17
N GLY A 175 18.77 2.93 -6.87
CA GLY A 175 18.24 4.21 -6.42
C GLY A 175 16.71 4.20 -6.34
N MET A 176 16.04 3.63 -7.33
CA MET A 176 14.59 3.44 -7.29
C MET A 176 14.16 2.57 -6.10
N ILE A 177 14.83 1.43 -5.86
CA ILE A 177 14.59 0.54 -4.72
C ILE A 177 14.81 1.29 -3.40
N TRP A 178 15.86 2.08 -3.31
CA TRP A 178 16.19 2.86 -2.13
C TRP A 178 15.09 3.87 -1.81
N VAL A 179 14.70 4.70 -2.76
CA VAL A 179 13.71 5.76 -2.56
C VAL A 179 12.33 5.16 -2.21
N GLU A 180 11.86 4.19 -2.97
CA GLU A 180 10.57 3.52 -2.71
C GLU A 180 10.58 2.77 -1.38
N GLY A 181 11.69 2.08 -1.08
CA GLY A 181 11.86 1.31 0.14
C GLY A 181 11.84 2.17 1.39
N LEU A 182 12.52 3.31 1.38
CA LEU A 182 12.48 4.27 2.48
C LEU A 182 11.09 4.90 2.64
N HIS A 183 10.46 5.35 1.53
CA HIS A 183 9.14 5.97 1.55
C HIS A 183 8.05 5.03 2.08
N SER A 184 8.13 3.74 1.76
CA SER A 184 7.14 2.73 2.18
C SER A 184 7.42 2.11 3.55
N SER A 185 8.62 2.29 4.12
CA SER A 185 9.01 1.69 5.41
C SER A 185 8.12 2.09 6.60
N PRO A 186 7.52 3.30 6.68
CA PRO A 186 6.59 3.66 7.75
C PRO A 186 5.31 2.83 7.77
N ILE A 187 4.82 2.39 6.61
CA ILE A 187 3.63 1.51 6.54
C ILE A 187 3.94 0.19 7.23
N VAL A 188 5.08 -0.41 6.90
CA VAL A 188 5.55 -1.64 7.54
C VAL A 188 5.76 -1.43 9.04
N PHE A 189 6.38 -0.30 9.42
CA PHE A 189 6.57 0.05 10.82
C PHE A 189 5.27 0.04 11.61
N LEU A 190 4.23 0.71 11.13
CA LEU A 190 2.92 0.78 11.79
C LEU A 190 2.26 -0.60 11.90
N LEU A 191 2.27 -1.40 10.83
CA LEU A 191 1.72 -2.76 10.84
C LEU A 191 2.46 -3.67 11.84
N MET A 192 3.78 -3.59 11.86
CA MET A 192 4.60 -4.41 12.75
C MET A 192 4.55 -3.94 14.20
N VAL A 193 4.39 -2.64 14.46
CA VAL A 193 4.13 -2.12 15.83
C VAL A 193 2.85 -2.73 16.38
N ALA A 194 1.77 -2.76 15.58
CA ALA A 194 0.51 -3.38 16.00
C ALA A 194 0.71 -4.88 16.30
N ALA A 195 1.43 -5.59 15.44
CA ALA A 195 1.72 -7.01 15.61
C ALA A 195 2.57 -7.28 16.87
N PHE A 196 3.65 -6.53 17.09
CA PHE A 196 4.49 -6.71 18.28
C PHE A 196 3.76 -6.34 19.58
N ARG A 197 2.88 -5.33 19.56
CA ARG A 197 2.08 -4.95 20.72
C ARG A 197 1.00 -5.97 21.09
N SER A 198 0.45 -6.70 20.11
CA SER A 198 -0.57 -7.73 20.35
C SER A 198 0.00 -9.06 20.84
N MET A 199 1.31 -9.28 20.74
CA MET A 199 1.98 -10.52 21.12
C MET A 199 2.20 -10.58 22.64
N ASP A 200 1.91 -11.75 23.24
CA ASP A 200 2.14 -11.99 24.67
C ASP A 200 3.65 -12.06 25.00
N PRO A 201 4.16 -11.16 25.87
CA PRO A 201 5.56 -11.16 26.26
C PRO A 201 5.99 -12.39 27.08
N SER A 202 5.03 -13.05 27.75
CA SER A 202 5.33 -14.23 28.59
C SER A 202 5.98 -15.38 27.82
N LEU A 203 5.71 -15.49 26.51
CA LEU A 203 6.31 -16.49 25.64
C LEU A 203 7.83 -16.24 25.44
N GLU A 204 8.22 -14.98 25.30
CA GLU A 204 9.63 -14.60 25.20
C GLU A 204 10.34 -14.75 26.56
N GLU A 205 9.69 -14.35 27.65
CA GLU A 205 10.23 -14.49 29.01
C GLU A 205 10.40 -15.97 29.38
N SER A 206 9.42 -16.82 29.09
CA SER A 206 9.50 -18.27 29.33
C SER A 206 10.65 -18.93 28.57
N ALA A 207 10.88 -18.52 27.32
CA ALA A 207 12.01 -19.02 26.53
C ALA A 207 13.36 -18.58 27.12
N LEU A 208 13.47 -17.33 27.59
CA LEU A 208 14.67 -16.84 28.28
C LEU A 208 14.92 -17.60 29.60
N MET A 209 13.89 -17.85 30.39
CA MET A 209 13.98 -18.62 31.65
C MET A 209 14.37 -20.07 31.39
N SER A 210 14.02 -20.62 30.22
CA SER A 210 14.45 -21.95 29.78
C SER A 210 15.88 -21.98 29.22
N GLY A 211 16.66 -20.87 29.34
CA GLY A 211 18.06 -20.80 28.92
C GLY A 211 18.28 -20.43 27.45
N ALA A 212 17.22 -20.04 26.69
CA ALA A 212 17.41 -19.55 25.34
C ALA A 212 18.13 -18.19 25.32
N THR A 213 19.03 -18.01 24.36
CA THR A 213 19.68 -16.71 24.13
C THR A 213 18.73 -15.75 23.42
N ARG A 214 18.94 -14.43 23.57
CA ARG A 214 18.11 -13.40 22.91
C ARG A 214 17.95 -13.59 21.39
N PRO A 215 19.01 -13.90 20.60
CA PRO A 215 18.86 -14.20 19.18
C PRO A 215 18.02 -15.46 18.92
N GLN A 216 18.10 -16.46 19.80
CA GLN A 216 17.28 -17.67 19.69
C GLN A 216 15.80 -17.35 19.94
N VAL A 217 15.49 -16.53 20.95
CA VAL A 217 14.12 -16.06 21.21
C VAL A 217 13.59 -15.29 20.01
N LEU A 218 14.34 -14.32 19.48
CA LEU A 218 13.94 -13.57 18.31
C LEU A 218 13.62 -14.49 17.13
N ARG A 219 14.51 -15.45 16.80
CA ARG A 219 14.39 -16.30 15.61
C ARG A 219 13.35 -17.42 15.78
N ARG A 220 13.22 -18.00 17.00
CA ARG A 220 12.39 -19.19 17.25
C ARG A 220 11.03 -18.89 17.89
N VAL A 221 10.87 -17.72 18.50
CA VAL A 221 9.62 -17.31 19.18
C VAL A 221 9.02 -16.07 18.51
N THR A 222 9.72 -14.95 18.56
CA THR A 222 9.19 -13.64 18.13
C THR A 222 8.85 -13.61 16.64
N LEU A 223 9.81 -13.95 15.75
CA LEU A 223 9.58 -13.92 14.29
C LEU A 223 8.50 -14.90 13.82
N PRO A 224 8.44 -16.17 14.30
CA PRO A 224 7.33 -17.06 13.96
C PRO A 224 5.96 -16.55 14.39
N LEU A 225 5.85 -15.93 15.57
CA LEU A 225 4.59 -15.38 16.08
C LEU A 225 4.09 -14.19 15.26
N VAL A 226 4.97 -13.32 14.79
CA VAL A 226 4.61 -12.17 13.96
C VAL A 226 4.58 -12.49 12.45
N LYS A 227 4.92 -13.73 12.05
CA LYS A 227 4.95 -14.15 10.65
C LYS A 227 3.64 -13.85 9.88
N PRO A 228 2.43 -14.02 10.44
CA PRO A 228 1.20 -13.67 9.74
C PRO A 228 1.12 -12.16 9.40
N ALA A 229 1.50 -11.31 10.34
CA ALA A 229 1.53 -9.86 10.11
C ALA A 229 2.62 -9.46 9.10
N LEU A 230 3.80 -10.11 9.20
CA LEU A 230 4.89 -9.89 8.24
C LEU A 230 4.47 -10.26 6.82
N LEU A 231 3.80 -11.40 6.62
CA LEU A 231 3.28 -11.81 5.31
C LEU A 231 2.20 -10.86 4.78
N SER A 232 1.37 -10.29 5.66
CA SER A 232 0.40 -9.26 5.28
C SER A 232 1.11 -7.97 4.86
N ALA A 233 2.15 -7.57 5.57
CA ALA A 233 2.97 -6.42 5.19
C ALA A 233 3.69 -6.64 3.85
N VAL A 234 4.27 -7.82 3.62
CA VAL A 234 4.86 -8.21 2.31
C VAL A 234 3.86 -8.00 1.19
N LEU A 235 2.63 -8.51 1.36
CA LEU A 235 1.59 -8.39 0.35
C LEU A 235 1.28 -6.92 0.02
N ILE A 236 1.04 -6.12 1.05
CA ILE A 236 0.68 -4.71 0.89
C ILE A 236 1.81 -3.96 0.17
N ILE A 237 3.06 -4.10 0.66
CA ILE A 237 4.18 -3.37 0.07
C ILE A 237 4.50 -3.86 -1.34
N LEU A 238 4.42 -5.15 -1.63
CA LEU A 238 4.64 -5.67 -2.98
C LEU A 238 3.63 -5.08 -3.98
N ILE A 239 2.34 -5.03 -3.60
CA ILE A 239 1.30 -4.45 -4.46
C ILE A 239 1.53 -2.94 -4.64
N THR A 240 1.76 -2.19 -3.56
CA THR A 240 1.98 -0.75 -3.63
C THR A 240 3.23 -0.40 -4.43
N SER A 241 4.32 -1.16 -4.31
CA SER A 241 5.53 -0.95 -5.11
C SER A 241 5.32 -1.30 -6.59
N LEU A 242 4.54 -2.35 -6.92
CA LEU A 242 4.15 -2.63 -8.31
C LEU A 242 3.28 -1.53 -8.92
N GLU A 243 2.47 -0.86 -8.10
CA GLU A 243 1.63 0.27 -8.51
C GLU A 243 2.39 1.60 -8.56
N SER A 244 3.54 1.70 -7.91
CA SER A 244 4.31 2.94 -7.80
C SER A 244 4.61 3.50 -9.20
N PHE A 245 4.32 4.79 -9.37
CA PHE A 245 4.50 5.49 -10.62
C PHE A 245 5.55 6.60 -10.49
N GLU A 246 5.54 7.36 -9.40
CA GLU A 246 6.35 8.56 -9.23
C GLU A 246 7.85 8.24 -9.28
N VAL A 247 8.27 7.20 -8.56
CA VAL A 247 9.68 6.79 -8.49
C VAL A 247 10.18 6.29 -9.84
N PRO A 248 9.51 5.32 -10.51
CA PRO A 248 9.94 4.89 -11.85
C PRO A 248 9.85 5.97 -12.93
N ALA A 249 8.87 6.86 -12.84
CA ALA A 249 8.70 7.92 -13.83
C ALA A 249 9.76 9.02 -13.71
N LEU A 250 10.17 9.37 -12.49
CA LEU A 250 11.16 10.44 -12.28
C LEU A 250 12.61 9.93 -12.31
N LEU A 251 12.86 8.72 -11.84
CA LEU A 251 14.21 8.17 -11.74
C LEU A 251 14.54 7.20 -12.88
N GLY A 252 13.62 6.28 -13.20
CA GLY A 252 13.88 5.23 -14.16
C GLY A 252 13.90 5.70 -15.62
N LEU A 253 12.99 6.61 -15.99
CA LEU A 253 12.88 7.06 -17.40
C LEU A 253 14.13 7.80 -17.88
N GLN A 254 14.88 8.47 -17.01
CA GLN A 254 16.09 9.20 -17.39
C GLN A 254 17.20 8.26 -17.88
N ASP A 255 17.34 7.10 -17.25
CA ASP A 255 18.35 6.08 -17.63
C ASP A 255 17.75 4.95 -18.48
N GLY A 256 16.55 5.14 -19.05
CA GLY A 256 15.90 4.13 -19.89
C GLY A 256 15.43 2.89 -19.14
N ILE A 257 15.37 2.94 -17.81
CA ILE A 257 14.89 1.83 -16.96
C ILE A 257 13.37 1.88 -16.90
N TYR A 258 12.72 1.01 -17.68
CA TYR A 258 11.26 0.92 -17.69
C TYR A 258 10.77 -0.17 -16.75
N VAL A 259 9.70 0.19 -15.99
CA VAL A 259 8.79 -0.75 -15.35
C VAL A 259 7.40 -0.60 -15.96
N PHE A 260 6.44 -1.48 -15.65
CA PHE A 260 5.11 -1.44 -16.29
C PHE A 260 4.45 -0.06 -16.19
N THR A 261 4.45 0.57 -15.02
CA THR A 261 3.81 1.87 -14.80
C THR A 261 4.46 2.98 -15.64
N SER A 262 5.77 3.10 -15.63
CA SER A 262 6.48 4.11 -16.43
C SER A 262 6.39 3.84 -17.93
N ARG A 263 6.34 2.56 -18.37
CA ARG A 263 6.16 2.20 -19.78
C ARG A 263 4.77 2.54 -20.29
N ILE A 264 3.71 2.27 -19.49
CA ILE A 264 2.33 2.68 -19.82
C ILE A 264 2.28 4.20 -20.02
N TYR A 265 2.84 4.95 -19.08
CA TYR A 265 2.88 6.40 -19.18
C TYR A 265 3.62 6.89 -20.42
N PHE A 266 4.78 6.31 -20.72
CA PHE A 266 5.58 6.66 -21.89
C PHE A 266 4.78 6.45 -23.19
N VAL A 267 4.13 5.29 -23.36
CA VAL A 267 3.32 4.96 -24.55
C VAL A 267 2.14 5.91 -24.72
N LEU A 268 1.53 6.37 -23.61
CA LEU A 268 0.43 7.35 -23.66
C LEU A 268 0.89 8.76 -23.99
N ARG A 269 2.15 9.12 -23.70
CA ARG A 269 2.72 10.44 -23.97
C ARG A 269 3.35 10.56 -25.35
N THR A 270 3.68 9.44 -25.97
CA THR A 270 4.22 9.42 -27.34
C THR A 270 3.11 9.77 -28.34
N TYR A 271 3.40 10.63 -29.31
CA TYR A 271 2.43 11.01 -30.32
C TYR A 271 2.64 10.21 -31.61
N PRO A 272 1.58 9.60 -32.22
CA PRO A 272 0.23 9.46 -31.67
C PRO A 272 0.19 8.46 -30.50
N PRO A 273 -0.65 8.69 -29.46
CA PRO A 273 -0.73 7.81 -28.30
C PRO A 273 -1.30 6.44 -28.70
N ASP A 274 -0.60 5.36 -28.34
CA ASP A 274 -1.07 3.99 -28.61
C ASP A 274 -1.86 3.44 -27.43
N LEU A 275 -3.18 3.70 -27.44
CA LEU A 275 -4.08 3.26 -26.38
C LEU A 275 -4.18 1.73 -26.27
N ALA A 276 -4.07 0.99 -27.39
CA ALA A 276 -4.15 -0.47 -27.39
C ALA A 276 -2.88 -1.10 -26.78
N ALA A 277 -1.69 -0.57 -27.10
CA ALA A 277 -0.46 -1.00 -26.45
C ALA A 277 -0.44 -0.65 -24.96
N ALA A 278 -0.89 0.56 -24.57
CA ALA A 278 -1.03 0.95 -23.17
C ALA A 278 -2.00 0.04 -22.41
N GLY A 279 -3.14 -0.31 -23.03
CA GLY A 279 -4.11 -1.27 -22.48
C GLY A 279 -3.50 -2.67 -22.31
N SER A 280 -2.73 -3.15 -23.28
CA SER A 280 -2.04 -4.45 -23.20
C SER A 280 -1.03 -4.50 -22.05
N LEU A 281 -0.24 -3.42 -21.85
CA LEU A 281 0.66 -3.28 -20.69
C LEU A 281 -0.11 -3.22 -19.38
N ALA A 282 -1.25 -2.51 -19.35
CA ALA A 282 -2.10 -2.41 -18.18
C ALA A 282 -2.71 -3.78 -17.78
N VAL A 283 -3.12 -4.58 -18.76
CA VAL A 283 -3.55 -5.97 -18.53
C VAL A 283 -2.40 -6.81 -17.98
N GLY A 284 -1.20 -6.67 -18.53
CA GLY A 284 0.00 -7.35 -18.01
C GLY A 284 0.31 -6.98 -16.56
N LEU A 285 0.26 -5.69 -16.21
CA LEU A 285 0.46 -5.23 -14.83
C LEU A 285 -0.64 -5.75 -13.89
N LEU A 286 -1.91 -5.75 -14.33
CA LEU A 286 -3.02 -6.30 -13.56
C LEU A 286 -2.83 -7.80 -13.30
N LEU A 287 -2.42 -8.57 -14.30
CA LEU A 287 -2.13 -10.01 -14.14
C LEU A 287 -0.97 -10.23 -13.16
N LEU A 288 0.07 -9.41 -13.23
CA LEU A 288 1.20 -9.47 -12.29
C LEU A 288 0.76 -9.16 -10.85
N ALA A 289 -0.10 -8.14 -10.65
CA ALA A 289 -0.66 -7.81 -9.35
C ALA A 289 -1.53 -8.95 -8.80
N VAL A 290 -2.43 -9.50 -9.61
CA VAL A 290 -3.27 -10.66 -9.24
C VAL A 290 -2.42 -11.87 -8.86
N LEU A 291 -1.38 -12.16 -9.63
CA LEU A 291 -0.43 -13.23 -9.33
C LEU A 291 0.29 -12.98 -8.00
N GLY A 292 0.75 -11.77 -7.76
CA GLY A 292 1.37 -11.36 -6.49
C GLY A 292 0.44 -11.61 -5.29
N VAL A 293 -0.84 -11.23 -5.42
CA VAL A 293 -1.87 -11.52 -4.40
C VAL A 293 -2.07 -13.03 -4.20
N ALA A 294 -2.15 -13.79 -5.29
CA ALA A 294 -2.36 -15.24 -5.24
C ALA A 294 -1.19 -15.95 -4.54
N VAL A 295 0.05 -15.61 -4.91
CA VAL A 295 1.27 -16.12 -4.28
C VAL A 295 1.31 -15.78 -2.80
N SER A 296 1.06 -14.54 -2.43
CA SER A 296 1.06 -14.11 -1.04
C SER A 296 -0.03 -14.82 -0.21
N ARG A 297 -1.25 -14.99 -0.75
CA ARG A 297 -2.31 -15.77 -0.10
C ARG A 297 -1.93 -17.24 0.08
N TYR A 298 -1.23 -17.82 -0.89
CA TYR A 298 -0.72 -19.18 -0.79
C TYR A 298 0.28 -19.32 0.34
N LEU A 299 1.25 -18.41 0.43
CA LEU A 299 2.25 -18.37 1.50
C LEU A 299 1.63 -18.13 2.89
N ALA A 300 0.54 -17.35 2.95
CA ALA A 300 -0.17 -17.04 4.19
C ALA A 300 -1.05 -18.19 4.71
N ARG A 301 -1.37 -19.22 3.89
CA ARG A 301 -2.24 -20.34 4.32
C ARG A 301 -1.70 -21.09 5.54
N GLY A 302 -0.39 -21.26 5.66
CA GLY A 302 0.26 -21.90 6.80
C GLY A 302 0.36 -21.03 8.07
N ALA A 303 0.08 -19.71 7.96
CA ALA A 303 0.27 -18.77 9.07
C ALA A 303 -0.90 -18.73 10.08
N LYS A 304 -2.06 -19.28 9.72
CA LYS A 304 -3.26 -19.32 10.61
C LYS A 304 -3.05 -20.10 11.91
N THR A 305 -2.06 -20.98 11.95
CA THR A 305 -1.74 -21.83 13.12
C THR A 305 -1.12 -21.02 14.28
N PHE A 306 -0.67 -19.80 14.04
CA PHE A 306 0.03 -18.95 15.01
C PHE A 306 -0.82 -17.78 15.55
N GLN A 307 -2.16 -17.84 15.44
CA GLN A 307 -3.01 -16.82 16.06
C GLN A 307 -2.98 -17.00 17.58
N THR A 308 -2.26 -16.13 18.26
CA THR A 308 -2.28 -16.06 19.72
C THR A 308 -3.56 -15.40 20.19
N ILE A 309 -4.22 -16.01 21.19
CA ILE A 309 -5.30 -15.38 21.93
C ILE A 309 -4.69 -14.18 22.66
N THR A 310 -5.19 -13.00 22.41
CA THR A 310 -4.72 -11.75 23.05
C THR A 310 -4.87 -11.86 24.54
N GLY A 311 -3.76 -11.96 25.26
CA GLY A 311 -3.73 -11.90 26.73
C GLY A 311 -4.11 -10.49 27.21
N LYS A 312 -5.17 -10.38 27.98
CA LYS A 312 -5.59 -9.12 28.60
C LYS A 312 -4.57 -8.72 29.67
N GLY A 313 -3.94 -7.55 29.52
CA GLY A 313 -3.41 -6.81 30.67
C GLY A 313 -1.92 -6.84 30.95
N PHE A 314 -1.05 -7.44 30.14
CA PHE A 314 0.38 -7.40 30.39
C PHE A 314 1.05 -6.16 29.75
N ARG A 315 1.77 -5.36 30.57
CA ARG A 315 2.71 -4.36 30.07
C ARG A 315 4.06 -5.09 29.84
N PRO A 316 4.51 -5.21 28.59
CA PRO A 316 5.81 -5.86 28.32
C PRO A 316 6.92 -5.08 29.01
N ARG A 317 7.81 -5.78 29.71
CA ARG A 317 9.07 -5.18 30.17
C ARG A 317 9.97 -4.97 28.97
N PRO A 318 10.40 -3.73 28.66
CA PRO A 318 11.33 -3.50 27.56
C PRO A 318 12.65 -4.24 27.83
N MET A 319 13.18 -4.88 26.80
CA MET A 319 14.47 -5.52 26.86
C MET A 319 15.56 -4.44 26.99
N ASP A 320 16.41 -4.55 28.00
CA ASP A 320 17.56 -3.67 28.17
C ASP A 320 18.61 -3.97 27.10
N LEU A 321 18.97 -2.95 26.32
CA LEU A 321 20.00 -3.02 25.27
C LEU A 321 21.43 -2.96 25.85
N GLY A 322 21.59 -2.54 27.10
CA GLY A 322 22.88 -2.43 27.77
C GLY A 322 23.89 -1.63 26.94
N LYS A 323 25.06 -2.23 26.67
CA LYS A 323 26.16 -1.60 25.90
C LYS A 323 25.80 -1.29 24.43
N TRP A 324 24.77 -1.93 23.87
CA TRP A 324 24.32 -1.71 22.48
C TRP A 324 23.42 -0.50 22.31
N LYS A 325 22.95 0.09 23.41
CA LYS A 325 22.02 1.23 23.38
C LYS A 325 22.51 2.42 22.54
N PRO A 326 23.78 2.88 22.65
CA PRO A 326 24.27 3.97 21.80
C PRO A 326 24.35 3.56 20.32
N VAL A 327 24.78 2.34 20.00
CA VAL A 327 24.86 1.86 18.61
C VAL A 327 23.47 1.83 17.97
N VAL A 328 22.48 1.26 18.67
CA VAL A 328 21.09 1.25 18.21
C VAL A 328 20.55 2.67 18.08
N GLY A 329 20.90 3.56 19.00
CA GLY A 329 20.55 4.99 18.92
C GLY A 329 21.09 5.63 17.64
N VAL A 330 22.36 5.40 17.30
CA VAL A 330 22.96 5.92 16.05
C VAL A 330 22.24 5.37 14.81
N VAL A 331 21.96 4.06 14.76
CA VAL A 331 21.24 3.45 13.63
C VAL A 331 19.85 4.08 13.45
N ILE A 332 19.11 4.30 14.53
CA ILE A 332 17.79 4.93 14.48
C ILE A 332 17.91 6.39 14.02
N VAL A 333 18.85 7.14 14.56
CA VAL A 333 19.07 8.55 14.15
C VAL A 333 19.47 8.60 12.67
N THR A 334 20.35 7.72 12.20
CA THR A 334 20.72 7.64 10.77
C THR A 334 19.50 7.35 9.90
N TYR A 335 18.64 6.39 10.29
CA TYR A 335 17.38 6.15 9.59
C TYR A 335 16.53 7.42 9.52
N PHE A 336 16.40 8.16 10.63
CA PHE A 336 15.63 9.41 10.65
C PHE A 336 16.24 10.51 9.78
N ILE A 337 17.55 10.65 9.80
CA ILE A 337 18.24 11.60 8.93
C ILE A 337 17.93 11.28 7.47
N LEU A 338 18.09 10.03 7.06
CA LEU A 338 17.90 9.64 5.66
C LEU A 338 16.42 9.63 5.23
N THR A 339 15.51 9.25 6.11
CA THR A 339 14.10 9.07 5.73
C THR A 339 13.27 10.34 5.87
N VAL A 340 13.64 11.20 6.82
CA VAL A 340 12.85 12.38 7.19
C VAL A 340 13.63 13.68 7.01
N LEU A 341 14.74 13.80 7.72
CA LEU A 341 15.41 15.08 7.86
C LEU A 341 16.06 15.53 6.54
N ALA A 342 16.83 14.69 5.88
CA ALA A 342 17.50 15.04 4.62
C ALA A 342 16.49 15.38 3.51
N PRO A 343 15.44 14.57 3.23
CA PRO A 343 14.40 14.92 2.27
C PRO A 343 13.71 16.25 2.59
N LEU A 344 13.29 16.48 3.82
CA LEU A 344 12.64 17.73 4.20
C LEU A 344 13.57 18.93 4.10
N THR A 345 14.82 18.79 4.58
CA THR A 345 15.79 19.89 4.57
C THR A 345 16.12 20.30 3.15
N VAL A 346 16.34 19.36 2.22
CA VAL A 346 16.64 19.70 0.83
C VAL A 346 15.45 20.35 0.12
N LEU A 347 14.21 19.89 0.40
CA LEU A 347 13.02 20.52 -0.14
C LEU A 347 12.84 21.94 0.40
N MET A 348 13.04 22.15 1.69
CA MET A 348 13.02 23.50 2.29
C MET A 348 14.11 24.38 1.69
N TYR A 349 15.33 23.86 1.59
CA TYR A 349 16.46 24.56 0.99
C TYR A 349 16.13 25.01 -0.44
N THR A 350 15.69 24.10 -1.29
CA THR A 350 15.38 24.40 -2.69
C THR A 350 14.20 25.35 -2.84
N SER A 351 13.20 25.30 -1.95
CA SER A 351 12.03 26.18 -1.98
C SER A 351 12.36 27.66 -1.70
N LEU A 352 13.46 27.92 -1.01
CA LEU A 352 13.91 29.28 -0.69
C LEU A 352 14.81 29.89 -1.76
N LEU A 353 15.18 29.11 -2.79
CA LEU A 353 16.08 29.55 -3.87
C LEU A 353 15.31 29.79 -5.16
N SER A 354 15.69 30.81 -5.93
CA SER A 354 15.14 31.06 -7.27
C SER A 354 15.46 29.92 -8.27
N PHE A 355 16.61 29.26 -8.10
CA PHE A 355 17.04 28.09 -8.81
C PHE A 355 18.04 27.30 -7.96
N TYR A 356 18.14 25.98 -8.19
CA TYR A 356 19.01 25.12 -7.41
C TYR A 356 20.49 25.46 -7.58
N ARG A 357 21.19 25.59 -6.47
CA ARG A 357 22.65 25.76 -6.36
C ARG A 357 23.16 24.91 -5.19
N ALA A 358 24.42 24.49 -5.28
CA ALA A 358 25.09 23.87 -4.14
C ALA A 358 25.22 24.90 -2.97
N PRO A 359 25.11 24.45 -1.71
CA PRO A 359 25.19 25.33 -0.56
C PRO A 359 26.50 26.10 -0.50
N SER A 360 26.42 27.42 -0.38
CA SER A 360 27.54 28.34 -0.13
C SER A 360 27.06 29.51 0.69
N LEU A 361 27.97 30.26 1.31
CA LEU A 361 27.62 31.47 2.08
C LEU A 361 26.82 32.47 1.23
N GLU A 362 27.19 32.67 -0.03
CA GLU A 362 26.48 33.56 -0.95
C GLU A 362 25.05 33.07 -1.24
N VAL A 363 24.88 31.75 -1.39
CA VAL A 363 23.57 31.15 -1.62
C VAL A 363 22.68 31.34 -0.39
N PHE A 364 23.19 31.15 0.82
CA PHE A 364 22.42 31.40 2.04
C PHE A 364 21.95 32.85 2.17
N GLN A 365 22.77 33.82 1.73
CA GLN A 365 22.39 35.24 1.72
C GLN A 365 21.33 35.56 0.65
N SER A 366 21.22 34.74 -0.41
CA SER A 366 20.25 34.94 -1.49
C SER A 366 18.89 34.26 -1.23
N MET A 367 18.75 33.52 -0.13
CA MET A 367 17.50 32.87 0.24
C MET A 367 16.38 33.85 0.51
N GLY A 368 15.18 33.53 0.05
CA GLY A 368 14.01 34.38 0.26
C GLY A 368 12.68 33.65 0.11
N LEU A 369 11.60 34.35 0.43
CA LEU A 369 10.25 33.83 0.32
C LEU A 369 9.57 34.19 -1.01
N GLN A 370 10.34 34.63 -2.02
CA GLN A 370 9.82 35.10 -3.30
C GLN A 370 9.01 34.01 -4.03
N ASN A 371 9.48 32.76 -3.98
CA ASN A 371 8.75 31.63 -4.59
C ASN A 371 7.37 31.41 -3.93
N TYR A 372 7.28 31.57 -2.61
CA TYR A 372 6.02 31.47 -1.89
C TYR A 372 5.06 32.61 -2.25
N ALA A 373 5.58 33.86 -2.35
CA ALA A 373 4.80 34.99 -2.80
C ALA A 373 4.29 34.77 -4.24
N ALA A 374 5.17 34.35 -5.15
CA ALA A 374 4.83 34.10 -6.54
C ALA A 374 3.74 33.00 -6.66
N VAL A 375 3.83 31.91 -5.90
CA VAL A 375 2.80 30.84 -5.90
C VAL A 375 1.45 31.36 -5.41
N LEU A 376 1.42 32.24 -4.40
CA LEU A 376 0.19 32.82 -3.88
C LEU A 376 -0.48 33.78 -4.89
N GLU A 377 0.28 34.37 -5.81
CA GLU A 377 -0.25 35.22 -6.88
C GLU A 377 -0.78 34.44 -8.08
N LEU A 378 -0.30 33.20 -8.30
CA LEU A 378 -0.72 32.34 -9.41
C LEU A 378 -2.20 31.91 -9.27
N SER A 379 -3.01 32.28 -10.24
CA SER A 379 -4.44 31.87 -10.30
C SER A 379 -4.60 30.34 -10.39
N GLN A 380 -3.68 29.68 -11.09
CA GLN A 380 -3.63 28.22 -11.20
C GLN A 380 -3.43 27.56 -9.84
N ALA A 381 -2.54 28.10 -8.97
CA ALA A 381 -2.30 27.56 -7.64
C ALA A 381 -3.54 27.66 -6.74
N LYS A 382 -4.24 28.80 -6.79
CA LYS A 382 -5.52 28.99 -6.07
C LYS A 382 -6.59 28.02 -6.54
N THR A 383 -6.71 27.84 -7.86
CA THR A 383 -7.65 26.89 -8.46
C THR A 383 -7.31 25.46 -8.10
N ALA A 384 -6.02 25.07 -8.15
CA ALA A 384 -5.56 23.74 -7.76
C ALA A 384 -5.86 23.46 -6.28
N LEU A 385 -5.59 24.41 -5.39
CA LEU A 385 -5.90 24.27 -3.97
C LEU A 385 -7.41 24.07 -3.74
N LYS A 386 -8.25 24.92 -4.36
CA LYS A 386 -9.70 24.79 -4.28
C LYS A 386 -10.16 23.41 -4.78
N ASN A 387 -9.69 23.00 -5.97
CA ASN A 387 -10.08 21.72 -6.57
C ASN A 387 -9.64 20.54 -5.70
N SER A 388 -8.44 20.58 -5.12
CA SER A 388 -7.94 19.54 -4.22
C SER A 388 -8.79 19.42 -2.96
N LEU A 389 -9.15 20.55 -2.33
CA LEU A 389 -10.00 20.56 -1.15
C LEU A 389 -11.42 20.05 -1.46
N VAL A 390 -12.02 20.53 -2.55
CA VAL A 390 -13.35 20.08 -2.99
C VAL A 390 -13.32 18.58 -3.28
N LEU A 391 -12.33 18.13 -4.05
CA LEU A 391 -12.18 16.71 -4.43
C LEU A 391 -11.95 15.82 -3.21
N GLY A 392 -11.07 16.23 -2.28
CA GLY A 392 -10.81 15.49 -1.05
C GLY A 392 -12.05 15.34 -0.17
N LEU A 393 -12.74 16.45 0.10
CA LEU A 393 -13.95 16.46 0.92
C LEU A 393 -15.09 15.66 0.28
N THR A 394 -15.34 15.87 -1.01
CA THR A 394 -16.42 15.16 -1.73
C THR A 394 -16.14 13.67 -1.86
N THR A 395 -14.88 13.28 -2.12
CA THR A 395 -14.48 11.86 -2.17
C THR A 395 -14.66 11.21 -0.80
N ALA A 396 -14.11 11.81 0.25
CA ALA A 396 -14.20 11.25 1.61
C ALA A 396 -15.66 11.07 2.04
N THR A 397 -16.49 12.11 1.83
CA THR A 397 -17.91 12.05 2.17
C THR A 397 -18.65 10.98 1.37
N SER A 398 -18.43 10.92 0.05
CA SER A 398 -19.10 9.96 -0.84
C SER A 398 -18.71 8.52 -0.51
N VAL A 399 -17.41 8.26 -0.33
CA VAL A 399 -16.91 6.92 0.04
C VAL A 399 -17.47 6.51 1.39
N MET A 400 -17.38 7.37 2.40
CA MET A 400 -17.89 7.05 3.75
C MET A 400 -19.40 6.82 3.74
N ALA A 401 -20.18 7.62 3.02
CA ALA A 401 -21.63 7.45 2.93
C ALA A 401 -21.99 6.09 2.29
N VAL A 402 -21.41 5.77 1.14
CA VAL A 402 -21.69 4.51 0.41
C VAL A 402 -21.18 3.30 1.23
N MET A 403 -19.95 3.37 1.74
CA MET A 403 -19.33 2.23 2.40
C MET A 403 -19.86 2.00 3.82
N ALA A 404 -20.31 3.03 4.54
CA ALA A 404 -21.00 2.82 5.82
C ALA A 404 -22.29 2.00 5.63
N VAL A 405 -23.07 2.28 4.58
CA VAL A 405 -24.25 1.46 4.25
C VAL A 405 -23.85 0.07 3.80
N ALA A 406 -22.81 -0.08 2.98
CA ALA A 406 -22.30 -1.37 2.52
C ALA A 406 -21.80 -2.23 3.71
N ALA A 407 -20.99 -1.66 4.60
CA ALA A 407 -20.50 -2.35 5.80
C ALA A 407 -21.66 -2.78 6.73
N TRP A 408 -22.64 -1.89 6.94
CA TRP A 408 -23.85 -2.25 7.68
C TRP A 408 -24.60 -3.41 7.03
N LEU A 409 -24.73 -3.41 5.70
CA LEU A 409 -25.35 -4.51 4.94
C LEU A 409 -24.61 -5.83 5.13
N VAL A 410 -23.29 -5.82 5.04
CA VAL A 410 -22.47 -7.04 5.15
C VAL A 410 -22.49 -7.60 6.57
N VAL A 411 -22.36 -6.74 7.59
CA VAL A 411 -22.22 -7.16 8.99
C VAL A 411 -23.57 -7.45 9.64
N ARG A 412 -24.56 -6.58 9.44
CA ARG A 412 -25.84 -6.62 10.19
C ARG A 412 -27.00 -7.23 9.41
N SER A 413 -26.96 -7.27 8.09
CA SER A 413 -28.07 -7.83 7.32
C SER A 413 -27.89 -9.35 7.10
N LYS A 414 -29.03 -10.04 6.98
CA LYS A 414 -29.09 -11.47 6.58
C LYS A 414 -29.40 -11.64 5.09
N ILE A 415 -29.15 -10.61 4.28
CA ILE A 415 -29.46 -10.60 2.85
C ILE A 415 -28.54 -11.59 2.11
N ARG A 416 -29.12 -12.37 1.21
CA ARG A 416 -28.35 -13.24 0.30
C ARG A 416 -27.54 -12.36 -0.65
N GLY A 417 -26.27 -12.70 -0.86
CA GLY A 417 -25.35 -11.92 -1.72
C GLY A 417 -24.53 -10.84 -1.01
N ARG A 418 -24.65 -10.66 0.32
CA ARG A 418 -23.83 -9.71 1.09
C ARG A 418 -22.32 -9.93 0.89
N SER A 419 -21.89 -11.20 0.77
CA SER A 419 -20.48 -11.54 0.50
C SER A 419 -20.01 -11.07 -0.88
N ILE A 420 -20.92 -10.97 -1.87
CA ILE A 420 -20.58 -10.43 -3.19
C ILE A 420 -20.30 -8.92 -3.09
N VAL A 421 -21.12 -8.19 -2.32
CA VAL A 421 -20.90 -6.75 -2.07
C VAL A 421 -19.55 -6.53 -1.40
N GLU A 422 -19.23 -7.34 -0.38
CA GLU A 422 -17.94 -7.32 0.29
C GLU A 422 -16.79 -7.56 -0.69
N GLN A 423 -16.85 -8.64 -1.46
CA GLN A 423 -15.80 -8.99 -2.43
C GLN A 423 -15.63 -7.92 -3.51
N LEU A 424 -16.72 -7.39 -4.06
CA LEU A 424 -16.68 -6.32 -5.06
C LEU A 424 -16.07 -5.03 -4.49
N SER A 425 -16.32 -4.72 -3.22
CA SER A 425 -15.73 -3.56 -2.56
C SER A 425 -14.20 -3.64 -2.48
N PHE A 426 -13.62 -4.83 -2.44
CA PHE A 426 -12.17 -5.03 -2.41
C PHE A 426 -11.52 -5.21 -3.80
N VAL A 427 -12.29 -5.35 -4.87
CA VAL A 427 -11.75 -5.48 -6.24
C VAL A 427 -10.82 -4.31 -6.61
N PRO A 428 -11.16 -3.04 -6.34
CA PRO A 428 -10.30 -1.92 -6.72
C PRO A 428 -8.95 -1.88 -6.00
N LEU A 429 -8.79 -2.59 -4.89
CA LEU A 429 -7.51 -2.68 -4.17
C LEU A 429 -6.42 -3.33 -5.04
N VAL A 430 -6.82 -4.26 -5.92
CA VAL A 430 -5.89 -5.01 -6.78
C VAL A 430 -5.64 -4.30 -8.10
N ILE A 431 -6.45 -3.28 -8.43
CA ILE A 431 -6.30 -2.54 -9.69
C ILE A 431 -5.26 -1.42 -9.48
N PRO A 432 -4.10 -1.47 -10.15
CA PRO A 432 -3.12 -0.40 -10.08
C PRO A 432 -3.74 0.96 -10.47
N GLY A 433 -3.37 2.03 -9.76
CA GLY A 433 -3.96 3.35 -9.96
C GLY A 433 -3.87 3.86 -11.39
N LEU A 434 -2.72 3.65 -12.05
CA LEU A 434 -2.53 4.02 -13.46
C LEU A 434 -3.45 3.21 -14.38
N VAL A 435 -3.64 1.91 -14.11
CA VAL A 435 -4.55 1.03 -14.86
C VAL A 435 -5.99 1.50 -14.69
N LEU A 436 -6.38 1.87 -13.47
CA LEU A 436 -7.70 2.43 -13.20
C LEU A 436 -7.93 3.74 -13.98
N GLY A 437 -6.95 4.65 -13.98
CA GLY A 437 -7.02 5.89 -14.74
C GLY A 437 -7.21 5.67 -16.24
N LEU A 438 -6.42 4.75 -16.83
CA LEU A 438 -6.56 4.36 -18.23
C LEU A 438 -7.95 3.74 -18.51
N SER A 439 -8.40 2.85 -17.62
CA SER A 439 -9.72 2.21 -17.73
C SER A 439 -10.85 3.22 -17.76
N LEU A 440 -10.82 4.19 -16.84
CA LEU A 440 -11.80 5.27 -16.79
C LEU A 440 -11.72 6.18 -18.02
N SER A 441 -10.53 6.39 -18.57
CA SER A 441 -10.38 7.10 -19.84
C SER A 441 -11.09 6.35 -20.97
N PHE A 442 -10.98 5.04 -21.07
CA PHE A 442 -11.74 4.24 -22.04
C PHE A 442 -13.24 4.31 -21.85
N VAL A 443 -13.74 4.34 -20.60
CA VAL A 443 -15.16 4.50 -20.29
C VAL A 443 -15.68 5.87 -20.77
N TYR A 444 -15.01 6.95 -20.35
CA TYR A 444 -15.59 8.29 -20.45
C TYR A 444 -15.23 9.04 -21.74
N LEU A 445 -14.20 8.60 -22.48
CA LEU A 445 -13.96 9.07 -23.84
C LEU A 445 -15.08 8.67 -24.82
N ARG A 446 -15.79 7.56 -24.52
CA ARG A 446 -16.88 7.03 -25.34
C ARG A 446 -18.26 7.30 -24.74
N SER A 447 -18.31 7.92 -23.58
CA SER A 447 -19.56 8.19 -22.86
C SER A 447 -20.31 9.36 -23.51
N PRO A 448 -21.65 9.27 -23.68
CA PRO A 448 -22.46 10.41 -24.12
C PRO A 448 -22.51 11.54 -23.08
N VAL A 449 -22.17 11.25 -21.82
CA VAL A 449 -22.09 12.25 -20.75
C VAL A 449 -20.68 12.84 -20.73
N PRO A 450 -20.52 14.18 -20.86
CA PRO A 450 -19.21 14.84 -20.97
C PRO A 450 -18.51 14.93 -19.60
N ILE A 451 -18.15 13.78 -19.02
CA ILE A 451 -17.44 13.69 -17.73
C ILE A 451 -15.92 13.77 -17.95
N TYR A 452 -15.43 13.30 -19.11
CA TYR A 452 -14.01 13.34 -19.45
C TYR A 452 -13.46 14.78 -19.46
N GLY A 453 -12.31 14.98 -18.86
CA GLY A 453 -11.69 16.31 -18.72
C GLY A 453 -12.28 17.20 -17.62
N THR A 454 -13.21 16.69 -16.82
CA THR A 454 -13.80 17.41 -15.67
C THR A 454 -13.31 16.85 -14.34
N ILE A 455 -13.56 17.58 -13.23
CA ILE A 455 -13.26 17.12 -11.87
C ILE A 455 -14.05 15.83 -11.49
N PHE A 456 -15.16 15.57 -12.15
CA PHE A 456 -16.02 14.42 -11.86
C PHE A 456 -15.34 13.08 -12.20
N ILE A 457 -14.50 13.01 -13.25
CA ILE A 457 -13.77 11.78 -13.57
C ILE A 457 -12.77 11.47 -12.45
N LEU A 458 -12.13 12.49 -11.86
CA LEU A 458 -11.24 12.34 -10.72
C LEU A 458 -12.00 11.89 -9.47
N LEU A 459 -13.19 12.45 -9.23
CA LEU A 459 -14.06 12.03 -8.13
C LEU A 459 -14.42 10.53 -8.25
N ILE A 460 -14.83 10.09 -9.44
CA ILE A 460 -15.16 8.67 -9.69
C ILE A 460 -13.91 7.79 -9.50
N ALA A 461 -12.75 8.22 -10.01
CA ALA A 461 -11.50 7.50 -9.86
C ALA A 461 -11.13 7.33 -8.37
N TYR A 462 -11.22 8.39 -7.60
CA TYR A 462 -10.89 8.36 -6.18
C TYR A 462 -11.93 7.58 -5.36
N CYS A 463 -13.22 7.74 -5.65
CA CYS A 463 -14.26 6.92 -5.02
C CYS A 463 -14.02 5.43 -5.29
N THR A 464 -13.64 5.06 -6.51
CA THR A 464 -13.31 3.67 -6.86
C THR A 464 -12.07 3.19 -6.12
N LYS A 465 -10.96 3.95 -6.17
CA LYS A 465 -9.68 3.55 -5.56
C LYS A 465 -9.75 3.43 -4.04
N TYR A 466 -10.47 4.35 -3.38
CA TYR A 466 -10.55 4.42 -1.92
C TYR A 466 -11.76 3.68 -1.32
N MET A 467 -12.65 3.13 -2.13
CA MET A 467 -13.79 2.31 -1.68
C MET A 467 -13.39 1.19 -0.70
N PRO A 468 -12.30 0.41 -0.92
CA PRO A 468 -11.91 -0.67 -0.02
C PRO A 468 -11.56 -0.19 1.40
N TYR A 469 -11.08 1.03 1.54
CA TYR A 469 -10.68 1.60 2.84
C TYR A 469 -11.86 2.06 3.70
N GLY A 470 -13.05 2.25 3.09
CA GLY A 470 -14.29 2.60 3.80
C GLY A 470 -15.09 1.38 4.27
N MET A 471 -14.70 0.13 3.84
CA MET A 471 -15.37 -1.12 4.18
C MET A 471 -14.85 -1.72 5.48
#